data_ba5cae5c0c01996e5b362b9c68e62620
#
_entry.id   ba5cae5c0c01996e5b362b9c68e62620
#
_cell.length_a   1.000
_cell.length_b   1.000
_cell.length_c   1.000
_cell.angle_alpha   90.00
_cell.angle_beta   90.00
_cell.angle_gamma   90.00
#
_symmetry.space_group_name_H-M   'P 1'
#
loop_
_entity.id
_entity.type
_entity.pdbx_description
1 polymer ?
#
loop_
_entity_poly.entity_id
_entity_poly.type
_entity_poly.pdbx_seq_one_letter_code
_entity_poly.pdbx_strand_id
1 'polypeptide(L)'
;IRAMAEAGANPIYCVWDDLATEAVNIAAEFPNTKFINVDCYVTGDLDNVKTIVVEPQQASFVAGVVAANTTKTGKVAWLGSMDSPVIKKFRDGFEAGVNYVDNGTTCESLYIGDANDPNKGAELAKQVIGKGADVVMHSANQSGLGVIRACEEAGVKAIGVDDWQGSINEDVVFWSALKDIKGAVYDAGKSVLEGTFEPGLLVYDSASGAALYADTAQSDWQHSLL
;
A
#
# COMPACT_ATOMS: atom_id res chain seq x y z
N ILE A 1 9.17 -5.61 22.79
CA ILE A 1 10.30 -4.83 22.25
C ILE A 1 11.43 -4.81 23.28
N ARG A 2 11.20 -4.35 24.54
CA ARG A 2 12.22 -4.26 25.61
C ARG A 2 13.00 -5.59 25.81
N ALA A 3 12.30 -6.71 25.96
CA ALA A 3 12.93 -8.00 26.14
C ALA A 3 13.84 -8.43 24.95
N MET A 4 13.51 -7.99 23.75
CA MET A 4 14.36 -8.22 22.57
C MET A 4 15.65 -7.38 22.65
N ALA A 5 15.55 -6.12 23.06
CA ALA A 5 16.70 -5.24 23.25
C ALA A 5 17.61 -5.74 24.38
N GLU A 6 17.06 -6.17 25.50
CA GLU A 6 17.79 -6.80 26.62
C GLU A 6 18.49 -8.10 26.19
N ALA A 7 17.89 -8.86 25.26
CA ALA A 7 18.50 -10.04 24.67
C ALA A 7 19.56 -9.74 23.60
N GLY A 8 19.82 -8.47 23.31
CA GLY A 8 20.84 -8.03 22.34
C GLY A 8 20.42 -8.09 20.88
N ALA A 9 19.12 -8.13 20.59
CA ALA A 9 18.63 -8.06 19.20
C ALA A 9 18.98 -6.71 18.57
N ASN A 10 19.53 -6.74 17.33
CA ASN A 10 19.90 -5.54 16.60
C ASN A 10 19.96 -5.85 15.09
N PRO A 11 19.15 -5.20 14.22
CA PRO A 11 18.11 -4.23 14.58
C PRO A 11 16.81 -4.86 15.12
N ILE A 12 15.93 -4.01 15.70
CA ILE A 12 14.56 -4.35 16.06
C ILE A 12 13.62 -3.58 15.16
N TYR A 13 12.79 -4.30 14.43
CA TYR A 13 11.75 -3.71 13.57
C TYR A 13 10.44 -3.58 14.35
N CYS A 14 9.83 -2.40 14.25
CA CYS A 14 8.57 -2.06 14.88
C CYS A 14 7.61 -1.58 13.80
N VAL A 15 6.53 -2.32 13.57
CA VAL A 15 5.57 -2.01 12.51
C VAL A 15 4.34 -1.35 13.11
N TRP A 16 3.89 -0.28 12.48
CA TRP A 16 2.77 0.57 12.88
C TRP A 16 3.01 1.39 14.16
N ASP A 17 2.10 2.31 14.42
CA ASP A 17 2.28 3.39 15.40
C ASP A 17 2.43 2.89 16.86
N ASP A 18 1.70 1.84 17.24
CA ASP A 18 1.74 1.34 18.63
C ASP A 18 3.12 0.80 19.00
N LEU A 19 3.70 -0.06 18.15
CA LEU A 19 5.03 -0.62 18.38
C LEU A 19 6.13 0.42 18.20
N ALA A 20 5.97 1.33 17.21
CA ALA A 20 6.89 2.42 16.98
C ALA A 20 6.96 3.39 18.17
N THR A 21 5.82 3.70 18.78
CA THR A 21 5.75 4.54 19.98
C THR A 21 6.52 3.91 21.15
N GLU A 22 6.31 2.61 21.37
CA GLU A 22 7.05 1.90 22.43
C GLU A 22 8.56 1.86 22.14
N ALA A 23 8.96 1.65 20.88
CA ALA A 23 10.37 1.68 20.50
C ALA A 23 11.01 3.02 20.79
N VAL A 24 10.37 4.14 20.44
CA VAL A 24 10.87 5.49 20.73
C VAL A 24 11.00 5.74 22.23
N ASN A 25 10.02 5.28 23.04
CA ASN A 25 10.02 5.46 24.48
C ASN A 25 11.21 4.79 25.18
N ILE A 26 11.67 3.64 24.67
CA ILE A 26 12.75 2.87 25.31
C ILE A 26 14.12 3.04 24.64
N ALA A 27 14.18 3.61 23.42
CA ALA A 27 15.40 3.62 22.61
C ALA A 27 16.60 4.26 23.31
N ALA A 28 16.39 5.31 24.11
CA ALA A 28 17.45 5.97 24.89
C ALA A 28 18.13 5.04 25.91
N GLU A 29 17.44 4.02 26.40
CA GLU A 29 17.97 3.04 27.34
C GLU A 29 18.88 1.99 26.64
N PHE A 30 18.75 1.85 25.30
CA PHE A 30 19.45 0.86 24.49
C PHE A 30 20.24 1.50 23.34
N PRO A 31 21.27 2.32 23.61
CA PRO A 31 21.95 3.12 22.58
C PRO A 31 22.65 2.27 21.49
N ASN A 32 22.96 1.01 21.77
CA ASN A 32 23.58 0.08 20.85
C ASN A 32 22.58 -0.70 19.98
N THR A 33 21.29 -0.63 20.29
CA THR A 33 20.23 -1.27 19.50
C THR A 33 19.63 -0.27 18.52
N LYS A 34 19.55 -0.63 17.26
CA LYS A 34 18.88 0.17 16.23
C LYS A 34 17.40 -0.24 16.17
N PHE A 35 16.53 0.75 16.32
CA PHE A 35 15.08 0.58 16.18
C PHE A 35 14.64 1.11 14.84
N ILE A 36 13.99 0.29 14.04
CA ILE A 36 13.51 0.63 12.70
C ILE A 36 11.99 0.57 12.73
N ASN A 37 11.38 1.75 12.81
CA ASN A 37 9.93 1.90 12.73
C ASN A 37 9.49 1.86 11.28
N VAL A 38 8.54 1.01 10.93
CA VAL A 38 8.13 0.74 9.56
C VAL A 38 6.64 1.04 9.39
N ASP A 39 6.33 1.76 8.32
CA ASP A 39 4.97 2.06 7.90
C ASP A 39 4.16 2.83 8.96
N CYS A 40 4.78 3.83 9.53
CA CYS A 40 4.20 4.72 10.54
C CYS A 40 4.80 6.11 10.47
N TYR A 41 4.22 7.06 11.21
CA TYR A 41 4.71 8.45 11.29
C TYR A 41 5.33 8.78 12.66
N VAL A 42 5.48 7.79 13.52
CA VAL A 42 6.09 7.97 14.86
C VAL A 42 7.59 8.15 14.71
N THR A 43 8.08 9.36 14.98
CA THR A 43 9.50 9.70 14.93
C THR A 43 10.05 9.93 16.33
N GLY A 44 11.37 9.78 16.47
CA GLY A 44 12.12 10.15 17.68
C GLY A 44 13.41 10.87 17.28
N ASP A 45 13.80 11.90 18.03
CA ASP A 45 15.08 12.59 17.85
C ASP A 45 16.19 11.83 18.63
N LEU A 46 16.50 10.63 18.13
CA LEU A 46 17.45 9.70 18.75
C LEU A 46 18.34 9.05 17.67
N ASP A 47 19.64 8.95 17.95
CA ASP A 47 20.65 8.44 17.02
C ASP A 47 20.50 6.95 16.65
N ASN A 48 19.61 6.25 17.33
CA ASN A 48 19.37 4.84 17.11
C ASN A 48 17.93 4.51 16.66
N VAL A 49 17.16 5.53 16.28
CA VAL A 49 15.78 5.36 15.76
C VAL A 49 15.71 5.83 14.32
N LYS A 50 15.26 4.96 13.43
CA LYS A 50 14.86 5.29 12.06
C LYS A 50 13.38 5.02 11.89
N THR A 51 12.63 5.97 11.35
CA THR A 51 11.23 5.78 10.94
C THR A 51 11.15 5.79 9.42
N ILE A 52 10.50 4.78 8.86
CA ILE A 52 10.29 4.63 7.42
C ILE A 52 8.80 4.73 7.13
N VAL A 53 8.44 5.73 6.33
CA VAL A 53 7.11 5.89 5.77
C VAL A 53 7.15 5.42 4.34
N VAL A 54 6.35 4.43 4.00
CA VAL A 54 6.19 3.98 2.61
C VAL A 54 4.96 4.67 2.03
N GLU A 55 5.20 5.55 1.05
CA GLU A 55 4.17 6.41 0.49
C GLU A 55 3.35 5.70 -0.60
N PRO A 56 2.07 5.40 -0.35
CA PRO A 56 1.25 4.62 -1.28
C PRO A 56 0.66 5.42 -2.43
N GLN A 57 0.61 6.76 -2.34
CA GLN A 57 -0.09 7.59 -3.32
C GLN A 57 0.50 7.53 -4.71
N GLN A 58 1.82 7.33 -4.85
CA GLN A 58 2.46 7.24 -6.18
C GLN A 58 2.03 5.96 -6.91
N ALA A 59 2.09 4.82 -6.22
CA ALA A 59 1.63 3.55 -6.77
C ALA A 59 0.14 3.57 -7.11
N SER A 60 -0.65 4.21 -6.24
CA SER A 60 -2.08 4.37 -6.44
C SER A 60 -2.42 5.32 -7.59
N PHE A 61 -1.60 6.38 -7.80
CA PHE A 61 -1.73 7.26 -8.96
C PHE A 61 -1.53 6.48 -10.26
N VAL A 62 -0.48 5.68 -10.35
CA VAL A 62 -0.22 4.82 -11.52
C VAL A 62 -1.39 3.86 -11.74
N ALA A 63 -1.91 3.25 -10.66
CA ALA A 63 -3.09 2.38 -10.75
C ALA A 63 -4.34 3.11 -11.27
N GLY A 64 -4.53 4.38 -10.90
CA GLY A 64 -5.61 5.23 -11.42
C GLY A 64 -5.48 5.50 -12.91
N VAL A 65 -4.26 5.80 -13.40
CA VAL A 65 -3.96 5.96 -14.83
C VAL A 65 -4.27 4.66 -15.58
N VAL A 66 -3.83 3.53 -15.05
CA VAL A 66 -4.08 2.20 -15.65
C VAL A 66 -5.59 1.89 -15.67
N ALA A 67 -6.31 2.17 -14.58
CA ALA A 67 -7.76 1.95 -14.51
C ALA A 67 -8.51 2.77 -15.56
N ALA A 68 -8.19 4.07 -15.68
CA ALA A 68 -8.84 4.96 -16.65
C ALA A 68 -8.59 4.58 -18.12
N ASN A 69 -7.44 3.97 -18.42
CA ASN A 69 -7.13 3.46 -19.74
C ASN A 69 -7.67 2.05 -20.02
N THR A 70 -8.06 1.31 -18.97
CA THR A 70 -8.55 -0.08 -19.07
C THR A 70 -10.09 -0.15 -19.13
N THR A 71 -10.78 0.75 -18.43
CA THR A 71 -12.24 0.74 -18.35
C THR A 71 -12.88 0.82 -19.73
N LYS A 72 -13.96 0.07 -19.93
CA LYS A 72 -14.80 0.10 -21.13
C LYS A 72 -16.09 0.88 -20.91
N THR A 73 -16.49 1.03 -19.66
CA THR A 73 -17.71 1.76 -19.28
C THR A 73 -17.46 3.24 -18.98
N GLY A 74 -16.20 3.64 -18.82
CA GLY A 74 -15.83 4.97 -18.34
C GLY A 74 -16.11 5.15 -16.83
N LYS A 75 -16.32 4.06 -16.09
CA LYS A 75 -16.58 4.09 -14.65
C LYS A 75 -15.65 3.14 -13.92
N VAL A 76 -14.91 3.71 -12.99
CA VAL A 76 -14.03 2.94 -12.10
C VAL A 76 -14.42 3.19 -10.64
N ALA A 77 -13.98 2.34 -9.73
CA ALA A 77 -14.22 2.53 -8.31
C ALA A 77 -12.97 2.27 -7.47
N TRP A 78 -12.90 2.95 -6.34
CA TRP A 78 -11.94 2.69 -5.29
C TRP A 78 -12.64 2.37 -3.97
N LEU A 79 -12.23 1.28 -3.30
CA LEU A 79 -12.83 0.82 -2.04
C LEU A 79 -11.76 0.73 -0.94
N GLY A 80 -11.84 1.61 0.06
CA GLY A 80 -10.94 1.63 1.21
C GLY A 80 -11.51 0.91 2.43
N SER A 81 -10.65 0.44 3.33
CA SER A 81 -11.08 -0.21 4.58
C SER A 81 -11.80 0.78 5.51
N MET A 82 -11.11 1.85 5.90
CA MET A 82 -11.60 2.86 6.84
C MET A 82 -11.04 4.24 6.48
N ASP A 83 -11.67 5.30 6.99
CA ASP A 83 -11.19 6.67 6.83
C ASP A 83 -9.98 6.94 7.74
N SER A 84 -8.78 6.63 7.24
CA SER A 84 -7.52 6.87 7.92
C SER A 84 -6.52 7.60 7.02
N PRO A 85 -5.49 8.27 7.57
CA PRO A 85 -4.53 9.04 6.77
C PRO A 85 -3.85 8.23 5.65
N VAL A 86 -3.45 6.99 5.93
CA VAL A 86 -2.80 6.12 4.94
C VAL A 86 -3.79 5.69 3.86
N ILE A 87 -4.99 5.29 4.24
CA ILE A 87 -6.02 4.86 3.29
C ILE A 87 -6.49 6.02 2.40
N LYS A 88 -6.55 7.26 2.95
CA LYS A 88 -6.79 8.47 2.13
C LYS A 88 -5.73 8.69 1.06
N LYS A 89 -4.45 8.44 1.36
CA LYS A 89 -3.38 8.57 0.36
C LYS A 89 -3.55 7.63 -0.83
N PHE A 90 -4.02 6.40 -0.59
CA PHE A 90 -4.38 5.48 -1.68
C PHE A 90 -5.53 6.05 -2.53
N ARG A 91 -6.60 6.53 -1.88
CA ARG A 91 -7.74 7.14 -2.57
C ARG A 91 -7.31 8.34 -3.41
N ASP A 92 -6.65 9.28 -2.77
CA ASP A 92 -6.28 10.55 -3.39
C ASP A 92 -5.32 10.33 -4.57
N GLY A 93 -4.40 9.38 -4.44
CA GLY A 93 -3.54 8.96 -5.55
C GLY A 93 -4.35 8.36 -6.71
N PHE A 94 -5.24 7.41 -6.42
CA PHE A 94 -6.04 6.76 -7.45
C PHE A 94 -6.95 7.75 -8.21
N GLU A 95 -7.67 8.59 -7.47
CA GLU A 95 -8.52 9.63 -8.07
C GLU A 95 -7.70 10.62 -8.92
N ALA A 96 -6.53 11.04 -8.42
CA ALA A 96 -5.62 11.90 -9.18
C ALA A 96 -5.16 11.24 -10.49
N GLY A 97 -4.82 9.94 -10.45
CA GLY A 97 -4.43 9.18 -11.63
C GLY A 97 -5.56 9.04 -12.65
N VAL A 98 -6.78 8.75 -12.20
CA VAL A 98 -7.97 8.70 -13.08
C VAL A 98 -8.20 10.06 -13.75
N ASN A 99 -8.15 11.14 -12.96
CA ASN A 99 -8.37 12.50 -13.48
C ASN A 99 -7.25 12.97 -14.42
N TYR A 100 -6.02 12.50 -14.21
CA TYR A 100 -4.87 12.85 -15.05
C TYR A 100 -5.04 12.42 -16.51
N VAL A 101 -5.72 11.30 -16.76
CA VAL A 101 -5.94 10.79 -18.11
C VAL A 101 -6.90 11.65 -18.91
N ASP A 102 -7.81 12.38 -18.25
CA ASP A 102 -8.75 13.35 -18.85
C ASP A 102 -9.55 12.80 -20.04
N ASN A 103 -9.96 11.53 -19.95
CA ASN A 103 -10.74 10.84 -20.99
C ASN A 103 -12.24 10.72 -20.67
N GLY A 104 -12.72 11.43 -19.63
CA GLY A 104 -14.10 11.40 -19.17
C GLY A 104 -14.44 10.23 -18.25
N THR A 105 -13.45 9.43 -17.82
CA THR A 105 -13.63 8.38 -16.81
C THR A 105 -13.99 9.00 -15.46
N THR A 106 -14.97 8.40 -14.79
CA THR A 106 -15.40 8.80 -13.44
C THR A 106 -15.02 7.76 -12.40
N CYS A 107 -14.65 8.20 -11.19
CA CYS A 107 -14.30 7.34 -10.07
C CYS A 107 -15.32 7.48 -8.94
N GLU A 108 -15.86 6.37 -8.43
CA GLU A 108 -16.62 6.33 -7.19
C GLU A 108 -15.73 5.78 -6.08
N SER A 109 -15.50 6.59 -5.02
CA SER A 109 -14.66 6.19 -3.88
C SER A 109 -15.52 6.01 -2.63
N LEU A 110 -15.45 4.83 -2.01
CA LEU A 110 -16.24 4.48 -0.83
C LEU A 110 -15.37 3.78 0.23
N TYR A 111 -15.79 3.87 1.49
CA TYR A 111 -15.18 3.14 2.61
C TYR A 111 -16.06 1.97 3.04
N ILE A 112 -15.46 0.79 3.19
CA ILE A 112 -16.12 -0.44 3.64
C ILE A 112 -16.53 -0.34 5.12
N GLY A 113 -15.76 0.44 5.91
CA GLY A 113 -15.96 0.59 7.34
C GLY A 113 -15.41 -0.57 8.17
N ASP A 114 -14.66 -1.49 7.54
CA ASP A 114 -14.03 -2.65 8.18
C ASP A 114 -12.82 -3.11 7.37
N ALA A 115 -11.73 -3.49 8.02
CA ALA A 115 -10.53 -4.01 7.38
C ALA A 115 -10.51 -5.55 7.31
N ASN A 116 -11.38 -6.22 8.07
CA ASN A 116 -11.31 -7.66 8.32
C ASN A 116 -12.59 -8.42 7.95
N ASP A 117 -13.53 -7.79 7.23
CA ASP A 117 -14.79 -8.40 6.81
C ASP A 117 -14.89 -8.51 5.27
N PRO A 118 -14.48 -9.65 4.68
CA PRO A 118 -14.61 -9.88 3.23
C PRO A 118 -16.05 -9.81 2.71
N ASN A 119 -17.06 -10.08 3.54
CA ASN A 119 -18.44 -10.03 3.08
C ASN A 119 -18.90 -8.58 2.87
N LYS A 120 -18.56 -7.67 3.80
CA LYS A 120 -18.80 -6.24 3.60
C LYS A 120 -18.03 -5.69 2.38
N GLY A 121 -16.78 -6.14 2.17
CA GLY A 121 -16.02 -5.82 0.98
C GLY A 121 -16.75 -6.23 -0.31
N ALA A 122 -17.25 -7.47 -0.35
CA ALA A 122 -18.01 -7.98 -1.50
C ALA A 122 -19.32 -7.24 -1.72
N GLU A 123 -20.06 -6.92 -0.66
CA GLU A 123 -21.32 -6.16 -0.76
C GLU A 123 -21.10 -4.77 -1.39
N LEU A 124 -20.09 -4.03 -0.91
CA LEU A 124 -19.78 -2.71 -1.43
C LEU A 124 -19.27 -2.76 -2.88
N ALA A 125 -18.45 -3.77 -3.20
CA ALA A 125 -18.00 -4.00 -4.57
C ALA A 125 -19.18 -4.27 -5.52
N LYS A 126 -20.12 -5.14 -5.13
CA LYS A 126 -21.35 -5.41 -5.90
C LYS A 126 -22.18 -4.14 -6.13
N GLN A 127 -22.21 -3.24 -5.15
CA GLN A 127 -22.92 -1.96 -5.28
C GLN A 127 -22.29 -1.07 -6.36
N VAL A 128 -20.96 -0.86 -6.36
CA VAL A 128 -20.30 -0.02 -7.37
C VAL A 128 -20.30 -0.67 -8.75
N ILE A 129 -20.14 -1.99 -8.83
CA ILE A 129 -20.27 -2.76 -10.08
C ILE A 129 -21.68 -2.64 -10.65
N GLY A 130 -22.72 -2.75 -9.80
CA GLY A 130 -24.12 -2.54 -10.20
C GLY A 130 -24.43 -1.14 -10.74
N LYS A 131 -23.60 -0.12 -10.39
CA LYS A 131 -23.66 1.23 -10.96
C LYS A 131 -22.86 1.39 -12.24
N GLY A 132 -22.17 0.33 -12.66
CA GLY A 132 -21.45 0.23 -13.92
C GLY A 132 -19.93 0.33 -13.84
N ALA A 133 -19.32 0.31 -12.64
CA ALA A 133 -17.88 0.21 -12.53
C ALA A 133 -17.40 -1.15 -13.06
N ASP A 134 -16.42 -1.14 -13.97
CA ASP A 134 -15.83 -2.33 -14.59
C ASP A 134 -14.34 -2.52 -14.26
N VAL A 135 -13.76 -1.57 -13.50
CA VAL A 135 -12.47 -1.69 -12.86
C VAL A 135 -12.59 -1.20 -11.43
N VAL A 136 -12.24 -2.05 -10.46
CA VAL A 136 -12.35 -1.74 -9.02
C VAL A 136 -11.00 -1.92 -8.35
N MET A 137 -10.46 -0.86 -7.76
CA MET A 137 -9.30 -0.91 -6.88
C MET A 137 -9.76 -1.05 -5.43
N HIS A 138 -9.01 -1.78 -4.62
CA HIS A 138 -9.19 -1.76 -3.18
C HIS A 138 -7.90 -1.36 -2.44
N SER A 139 -8.06 -0.78 -1.24
CA SER A 139 -7.03 -0.67 -0.21
C SER A 139 -7.67 -1.03 1.13
N ALA A 140 -8.00 -2.32 1.31
CA ALA A 140 -8.96 -2.77 2.31
C ALA A 140 -8.55 -4.02 3.10
N ASN A 141 -7.26 -4.36 3.11
CA ASN A 141 -6.74 -5.51 3.85
C ASN A 141 -7.56 -6.79 3.56
N GLN A 142 -8.02 -7.54 4.56
CA GLN A 142 -8.81 -8.78 4.38
C GLN A 142 -10.15 -8.53 3.68
N SER A 143 -10.78 -7.38 3.93
CA SER A 143 -12.01 -6.99 3.23
C SER A 143 -11.80 -6.87 1.71
N GLY A 144 -10.58 -6.57 1.27
CA GLY A 144 -10.19 -6.53 -0.15
C GLY A 144 -10.32 -7.87 -0.87
N LEU A 145 -10.16 -8.99 -0.18
CA LEU A 145 -10.39 -10.32 -0.75
C LEU A 145 -11.86 -10.50 -1.20
N GLY A 146 -12.76 -9.89 -0.45
CA GLY A 146 -14.20 -9.86 -0.82
C GLY A 146 -14.44 -9.01 -2.06
N VAL A 147 -13.72 -7.89 -2.21
CA VAL A 147 -13.78 -7.04 -3.42
C VAL A 147 -13.32 -7.83 -4.64
N ILE A 148 -12.17 -8.50 -4.58
CA ILE A 148 -11.63 -9.32 -5.68
C ILE A 148 -12.64 -10.41 -6.07
N ARG A 149 -13.21 -11.13 -5.07
CA ARG A 149 -14.23 -12.17 -5.32
C ARG A 149 -15.47 -11.60 -6.01
N ALA A 150 -15.96 -10.43 -5.60
CA ALA A 150 -17.12 -9.82 -6.24
C ALA A 150 -16.81 -9.38 -7.69
N CYS A 151 -15.60 -8.93 -7.96
CA CYS A 151 -15.15 -8.63 -9.33
C CYS A 151 -15.11 -9.90 -10.19
N GLU A 152 -14.61 -11.02 -9.65
CA GLU A 152 -14.61 -12.32 -10.31
C GLU A 152 -16.04 -12.80 -10.65
N GLU A 153 -16.94 -12.77 -9.67
CA GLU A 153 -18.35 -13.17 -9.85
C GLU A 153 -19.06 -12.33 -10.94
N ALA A 154 -18.67 -11.07 -11.09
CA ALA A 154 -19.25 -10.14 -12.06
C ALA A 154 -18.52 -10.08 -13.40
N GLY A 155 -17.37 -10.73 -13.55
CA GLY A 155 -16.53 -10.69 -14.75
C GLY A 155 -15.91 -9.33 -15.04
N VAL A 156 -15.65 -8.52 -13.99
CA VAL A 156 -14.97 -7.21 -14.09
C VAL A 156 -13.56 -7.29 -13.54
N LYS A 157 -12.75 -6.25 -13.76
CA LYS A 157 -11.34 -6.23 -13.37
C LYS A 157 -11.15 -5.67 -11.96
N ALA A 158 -10.15 -6.19 -11.27
CA ALA A 158 -9.72 -5.69 -9.97
C ALA A 158 -8.27 -5.18 -10.02
N ILE A 159 -7.97 -4.19 -9.21
CA ILE A 159 -6.61 -3.73 -8.92
C ILE A 159 -6.32 -4.04 -7.46
N GLY A 160 -5.28 -4.82 -7.24
CA GLY A 160 -4.77 -5.20 -5.92
C GLY A 160 -3.89 -4.12 -5.29
N VAL A 161 -3.43 -4.38 -4.07
CA VAL A 161 -2.66 -3.42 -3.27
C VAL A 161 -1.59 -4.13 -2.43
N ASP A 162 -0.61 -3.36 -2.00
CA ASP A 162 0.52 -3.70 -1.12
C ASP A 162 1.54 -4.65 -1.76
N ASP A 163 1.11 -5.81 -2.24
CA ASP A 163 1.90 -6.81 -2.95
C ASP A 163 1.19 -7.24 -4.24
N TRP A 164 1.84 -8.04 -5.07
CA TRP A 164 1.22 -8.61 -6.26
C TRP A 164 0.09 -9.58 -5.88
N GLN A 165 -1.14 -9.16 -6.08
CA GLN A 165 -2.32 -9.96 -5.79
C GLN A 165 -2.88 -10.73 -6.99
N GLY A 166 -2.26 -10.64 -8.16
CA GLY A 166 -2.62 -11.46 -9.33
C GLY A 166 -2.53 -12.96 -9.09
N SER A 167 -1.70 -13.40 -8.14
CA SER A 167 -1.65 -14.79 -7.71
C SER A 167 -2.96 -15.32 -7.11
N ILE A 168 -3.89 -14.45 -6.71
CA ILE A 168 -5.23 -14.83 -6.25
C ILE A 168 -6.08 -15.27 -7.44
N ASN A 169 -6.11 -14.46 -8.50
CA ASN A 169 -6.77 -14.75 -9.76
C ASN A 169 -6.26 -13.78 -10.85
N GLU A 170 -5.39 -14.25 -11.75
CA GLU A 170 -4.74 -13.43 -12.78
C GLU A 170 -5.74 -12.92 -13.85
N ASP A 171 -6.85 -13.61 -14.04
CA ASP A 171 -7.89 -13.15 -14.98
C ASP A 171 -8.67 -11.94 -14.45
N VAL A 172 -8.66 -11.73 -13.14
CA VAL A 172 -9.40 -10.65 -12.45
C VAL A 172 -8.46 -9.55 -11.99
N VAL A 173 -7.43 -9.89 -11.22
CA VAL A 173 -6.43 -8.93 -10.72
C VAL A 173 -5.33 -8.76 -11.75
N PHE A 174 -5.45 -7.73 -12.56
CA PHE A 174 -4.53 -7.47 -13.67
C PHE A 174 -3.43 -6.46 -13.33
N TRP A 175 -3.54 -5.77 -12.20
CA TRP A 175 -2.59 -4.79 -11.68
C TRP A 175 -2.60 -4.81 -10.15
N SER A 176 -1.50 -4.40 -9.52
CA SER A 176 -1.44 -4.12 -8.09
C SER A 176 -0.61 -2.87 -7.83
N ALA A 177 -1.16 -1.94 -7.05
CA ALA A 177 -0.44 -0.79 -6.53
C ALA A 177 0.44 -1.24 -5.37
N LEU A 178 1.74 -1.34 -5.57
CA LEU A 178 2.66 -1.86 -4.56
C LEU A 178 2.95 -0.82 -3.48
N LYS A 179 3.07 -1.32 -2.25
CA LYS A 179 3.63 -0.62 -1.12
C LYS A 179 4.90 -1.36 -0.72
N ASP A 180 6.04 -0.91 -1.23
CA ASP A 180 7.30 -1.65 -1.16
C ASP A 180 7.94 -1.64 0.24
N ILE A 181 7.23 -2.21 1.20
CA ILE A 181 7.71 -2.42 2.56
C ILE A 181 8.92 -3.36 2.57
N LYS A 182 8.96 -4.34 1.65
CA LYS A 182 10.04 -5.32 1.54
C LYS A 182 11.37 -4.63 1.21
N GLY A 183 11.40 -3.77 0.20
CA GLY A 183 12.58 -2.98 -0.17
C GLY A 183 13.04 -2.10 0.99
N ALA A 184 12.11 -1.35 1.59
CA ALA A 184 12.39 -0.46 2.71
C ALA A 184 13.02 -1.18 3.92
N VAL A 185 12.46 -2.32 4.30
CA VAL A 185 12.95 -3.16 5.41
C VAL A 185 14.34 -3.74 5.10
N TYR A 186 14.52 -4.23 3.87
CA TYR A 186 15.79 -4.78 3.42
C TYR A 186 16.91 -3.72 3.47
N ASP A 187 16.67 -2.54 2.88
CA ASP A 187 17.68 -1.47 2.81
C ASP A 187 18.03 -0.94 4.21
N ALA A 188 17.04 -0.80 5.09
CA ALA A 188 17.28 -0.39 6.46
C ALA A 188 18.12 -1.42 7.23
N GLY A 189 17.80 -2.71 7.11
CA GLY A 189 18.59 -3.77 7.75
C GLY A 189 20.02 -3.86 7.21
N LYS A 190 20.17 -3.75 5.91
CA LYS A 190 21.47 -3.70 5.25
C LYS A 190 22.33 -2.56 5.78
N SER A 191 21.75 -1.36 5.93
CA SER A 191 22.47 -0.20 6.46
C SER A 191 23.03 -0.43 7.88
N VAL A 192 22.30 -1.17 8.73
CA VAL A 192 22.79 -1.56 10.06
C VAL A 192 23.97 -2.50 9.96
N LEU A 193 23.90 -3.53 9.09
CA LEU A 193 24.97 -4.50 8.89
C LEU A 193 26.24 -3.86 8.32
N GLU A 194 26.09 -2.91 7.41
CA GLU A 194 27.21 -2.19 6.76
C GLU A 194 27.76 -1.01 7.58
N GLY A 195 27.11 -0.69 8.74
CA GLY A 195 27.51 0.45 9.57
C GLY A 195 27.18 1.81 8.96
N THR A 196 26.25 1.86 8.01
CA THR A 196 25.78 3.07 7.31
C THR A 196 24.40 3.53 7.79
N PHE A 197 23.98 3.05 8.96
CA PHE A 197 22.68 3.42 9.52
C PHE A 197 22.60 4.92 9.80
N GLU A 198 21.60 5.56 9.21
CA GLU A 198 21.25 6.95 9.46
C GLU A 198 19.92 7.00 10.21
N PRO A 199 19.84 7.69 11.37
CA PRO A 199 18.59 7.85 12.11
C PRO A 199 17.64 8.85 11.41
N GLY A 200 16.44 9.02 11.98
CA GLY A 200 15.47 10.00 11.55
C GLY A 200 14.40 9.44 10.61
N LEU A 201 13.70 10.34 9.93
CA LEU A 201 12.59 10.00 9.03
C LEU A 201 13.10 9.76 7.61
N LEU A 202 12.78 8.59 7.05
CA LEU A 202 12.91 8.27 5.64
C LEU A 202 11.51 8.14 5.02
N VAL A 203 11.24 8.94 4.00
CA VAL A 203 10.11 8.71 3.10
C VAL A 203 10.60 7.79 1.98
N TYR A 204 10.07 6.57 1.96
CA TYR A 204 10.42 5.57 0.95
C TYR A 204 9.42 5.63 -0.19
N ASP A 205 9.84 6.17 -1.30
CA ASP A 205 9.05 6.44 -2.50
C ASP A 205 9.83 6.06 -3.77
N SER A 206 9.30 6.37 -4.95
CA SER A 206 9.97 6.06 -6.22
C SER A 206 11.33 6.74 -6.36
N ALA A 207 11.54 7.92 -5.77
CA ALA A 207 12.83 8.62 -5.81
C ALA A 207 13.89 7.93 -4.94
N SER A 208 13.48 7.23 -3.89
CA SER A 208 14.34 6.40 -3.03
C SER A 208 14.42 4.94 -3.47
N GLY A 209 13.79 4.56 -4.57
CA GLY A 209 13.87 3.22 -5.15
C GLY A 209 12.71 2.29 -4.86
N ALA A 210 11.62 2.80 -4.26
CA ALA A 210 10.43 1.99 -4.03
C ALA A 210 9.77 1.53 -5.34
N ALA A 211 9.44 0.24 -5.42
CA ALA A 211 8.65 -0.30 -6.51
C ALA A 211 7.19 0.15 -6.41
N LEU A 212 6.63 0.67 -7.49
CA LEU A 212 5.25 1.13 -7.54
C LEU A 212 4.28 0.07 -8.07
N TYR A 213 4.77 -0.88 -8.85
CA TYR A 213 4.01 -1.99 -9.43
C TYR A 213 4.92 -3.20 -9.63
N ALA A 214 4.32 -4.38 -9.72
CA ALA A 214 5.08 -5.59 -9.97
C ALA A 214 5.47 -5.66 -11.45
N ASP A 215 6.76 -5.91 -11.72
CA ASP A 215 7.24 -6.27 -13.05
C ASP A 215 6.84 -7.73 -13.31
N THR A 216 5.58 -7.92 -13.64
CA THR A 216 5.05 -9.19 -14.10
C THR A 216 5.03 -9.17 -15.61
N ALA A 217 5.26 -10.31 -16.25
CA ALA A 217 5.20 -10.45 -17.72
C ALA A 217 3.78 -10.16 -18.30
N GLN A 218 2.96 -9.41 -17.58
CA GLN A 218 1.63 -9.01 -18.00
C GLN A 218 1.75 -7.92 -19.05
N SER A 219 1.54 -8.35 -20.26
CA SER A 219 1.32 -7.62 -21.50
C SER A 219 2.13 -6.34 -21.72
N ASP A 220 2.84 -6.28 -22.81
CA ASP A 220 3.60 -5.11 -23.30
C ASP A 220 2.78 -3.81 -23.31
N TRP A 221 1.45 -3.88 -23.36
CA TRP A 221 0.58 -2.70 -23.34
C TRP A 221 0.54 -2.00 -21.98
N GLN A 222 0.64 -2.76 -20.85
CA GLN A 222 0.65 -2.16 -19.52
C GLN A 222 1.91 -1.31 -19.31
N HIS A 223 3.05 -1.76 -19.82
CA HIS A 223 4.27 -0.98 -19.82
C HIS A 223 4.22 0.22 -20.78
N SER A 224 3.41 0.15 -21.83
CA SER A 224 3.24 1.28 -22.75
C SER A 224 2.38 2.42 -22.21
N LEU A 225 1.69 2.21 -21.09
CA LEU A 225 0.87 3.22 -20.41
C LEU A 225 1.66 4.04 -19.38
N LEU A 226 2.88 3.64 -19.08
CA LEU A 226 3.80 4.28 -18.13
C LEU A 226 4.87 5.08 -18.87
#